data_02b190958757db8c1c11aa32d4b83bb3
#
_entry.id   02b190958757db8c1c11aa32d4b83bb3
#
_cell.length_a   1.000
_cell.length_b   1.000
_cell.length_c   1.000
_cell.angle_alpha   90.00
_cell.angle_beta   90.00
_cell.angle_gamma   90.00
#
_symmetry.space_group_name_H-M   'P 1'
#
loop_
_entity.id
_entity.type
_entity.pdbx_description
1 polymer ?
#
loop_
_entity_poly.entity_id
_entity_poly.type
_entity_poly.pdbx_seq_one_letter_code
_entity_poly.pdbx_strand_id
1 'polypeptide(L)'
;MQEVKSDIMTFRGSHFDLGIKTAQWLKQTPLLENREREWKKRIPRFDIDVNETYSIFQTYAPEIWEELLGMQEILNLPTKQMILNFGHYRFTDLNESGCTVFQGKDYMVRNYDYHP
;
A
#
# COMPACT_ATOMS: atom_id res chain seq x y z
N MET A 1 25.60 -11.01 -7.58
CA MET A 1 25.00 -9.82 -8.20
C MET A 1 23.48 -9.99 -8.23
N GLN A 2 22.77 -9.11 -7.59
CA GLN A 2 21.31 -9.16 -7.60
C GLN A 2 20.76 -8.52 -8.87
N GLU A 3 19.89 -9.25 -9.54
CA GLU A 3 19.12 -8.70 -10.65
C GLU A 3 17.93 -7.92 -10.10
N VAL A 4 17.79 -6.67 -10.47
CA VAL A 4 16.62 -5.86 -10.14
C VAL A 4 15.75 -5.79 -11.38
N LYS A 5 14.51 -6.28 -11.22
CA LYS A 5 13.49 -6.17 -12.26
C LYS A 5 12.55 -5.04 -11.92
N SER A 6 12.29 -4.17 -12.88
CA SER A 6 11.25 -3.17 -12.76
C SER A 6 10.31 -3.25 -13.96
N ASP A 7 9.02 -3.24 -13.65
CA ASP A 7 7.97 -3.28 -14.64
C ASP A 7 7.22 -1.97 -14.67
N ILE A 8 6.78 -1.56 -15.86
CA ILE A 8 5.94 -0.41 -16.05
C ILE A 8 4.56 -0.90 -16.46
N MET A 9 3.55 -0.49 -15.69
CA MET A 9 2.15 -0.78 -16.01
C MET A 9 1.48 0.49 -16.51
N THR A 10 0.94 0.43 -17.72
CA THR A 10 0.16 1.51 -18.30
C THR A 10 -1.32 1.17 -18.21
N PHE A 11 -2.14 2.11 -17.74
CA PHE A 11 -3.54 1.86 -17.51
C PHE A 11 -4.40 3.09 -17.81
N ARG A 12 -5.60 2.83 -18.35
CA ARG A 12 -6.67 3.82 -18.47
C ARG A 12 -7.97 3.19 -18.01
N GLY A 13 -8.71 3.88 -17.16
CA GLY A 13 -9.98 3.39 -16.62
C GLY A 13 -10.26 3.99 -15.26
N SER A 14 -11.19 3.38 -14.53
CA SER A 14 -11.52 3.80 -13.17
C SER A 14 -10.44 3.34 -12.18
N HIS A 15 -10.44 3.94 -11.00
CA HIS A 15 -9.54 3.50 -9.92
C HIS A 15 -9.86 2.08 -9.47
N PHE A 16 -11.14 1.69 -9.50
CA PHE A 16 -11.53 0.31 -9.21
C PHE A 16 -10.89 -0.66 -10.21
N ASP A 17 -10.96 -0.35 -11.51
CA ASP A 17 -10.37 -1.19 -12.56
C ASP A 17 -8.85 -1.24 -12.44
N LEU A 18 -8.22 -0.14 -12.04
CA LEU A 18 -6.80 -0.12 -11.75
C LEU A 18 -6.46 -1.08 -10.62
N GLY A 19 -7.27 -1.10 -9.58
CA GLY A 19 -7.12 -2.05 -8.47
C GLY A 19 -7.20 -3.50 -8.93
N ILE A 20 -8.17 -3.82 -9.79
CA ILE A 20 -8.30 -5.15 -10.38
C ILE A 20 -7.03 -5.54 -11.14
N LYS A 21 -6.56 -4.66 -12.01
CA LYS A 21 -5.36 -4.93 -12.83
C LYS A 21 -4.11 -5.09 -11.96
N THR A 22 -3.95 -4.23 -10.97
CA THR A 22 -2.82 -4.31 -10.03
C THR A 22 -2.83 -5.64 -9.28
N ALA A 23 -3.98 -6.06 -8.78
CA ALA A 23 -4.10 -7.33 -8.07
C ALA A 23 -3.81 -8.54 -8.95
N GLN A 24 -4.28 -8.51 -10.20
CA GLN A 24 -3.99 -9.58 -11.16
C GLN A 24 -2.49 -9.69 -11.42
N TRP A 25 -1.81 -8.56 -11.52
CA TRP A 25 -0.36 -8.54 -11.67
C TRP A 25 0.34 -9.06 -10.41
N LEU A 26 -0.09 -8.62 -9.22
CA LEU A 26 0.48 -9.06 -7.95
C LEU A 26 0.41 -10.57 -7.75
N LYS A 27 -0.65 -11.21 -8.22
CA LYS A 27 -0.80 -12.67 -8.13
C LYS A 27 0.30 -13.44 -8.84
N GLN A 28 0.99 -12.81 -9.79
CA GLN A 28 2.08 -13.41 -10.55
C GLN A 28 3.45 -13.08 -9.97
N THR A 29 3.50 -12.41 -8.82
CA THR A 29 4.74 -11.95 -8.22
C THR A 29 4.89 -12.49 -6.80
N PRO A 30 6.14 -12.57 -6.27
CA PRO A 30 6.36 -12.94 -4.87
C PRO A 30 5.99 -11.85 -3.87
N LEU A 31 5.60 -10.66 -4.33
CA LEU A 31 5.22 -9.56 -3.45
C LEU A 31 3.99 -9.90 -2.60
N LEU A 32 3.07 -10.68 -3.15
CA LEU A 32 1.87 -11.06 -2.42
C LEU A 32 2.20 -11.92 -1.19
N GLU A 33 3.15 -12.84 -1.32
CA GLU A 33 3.61 -13.65 -0.19
C GLU A 33 4.29 -12.80 0.88
N ASN A 34 5.06 -11.81 0.46
CA ASN A 34 5.71 -10.88 1.38
C ASN A 34 4.67 -10.08 2.18
N ARG A 35 3.60 -9.63 1.53
CA ARG A 35 2.51 -8.92 2.20
C ARG A 35 1.75 -9.82 3.16
N GLU A 36 1.55 -11.06 2.81
CA GLU A 36 0.92 -12.05 3.69
C GLU A 36 1.75 -12.28 4.96
N ARG A 37 3.06 -12.38 4.84
CA ARG A 37 3.96 -12.50 5.98
C ARG A 37 3.91 -11.27 6.88
N GLU A 38 3.88 -10.07 6.30
CA GLU A 38 3.74 -8.82 7.05
C GLU A 38 2.42 -8.77 7.81
N TRP A 39 1.33 -9.21 7.18
CA TRP A 39 0.04 -9.30 7.84
C TRP A 39 0.08 -10.20 9.06
N LYS A 40 0.57 -11.42 8.90
CA LYS A 40 0.67 -12.39 10.01
C LYS A 40 1.51 -11.88 11.16
N LYS A 41 2.56 -11.17 10.85
CA LYS A 41 3.47 -10.59 11.84
C LYS A 41 2.84 -9.42 12.59
N ARG A 42 2.01 -8.64 11.94
CA ARG A 42 1.48 -7.37 12.45
C ARG A 42 0.08 -7.48 13.05
N ILE A 43 -0.67 -8.51 12.71
CA ILE A 43 -2.06 -8.67 13.14
C ILE A 43 -2.27 -8.53 14.66
N PRO A 44 -1.37 -9.01 15.54
CA PRO A 44 -1.57 -8.88 16.99
C PRO A 44 -1.56 -7.43 17.47
N ARG A 45 -0.95 -6.52 16.73
CA ARG A 45 -0.85 -5.10 17.08
C ARG A 45 -1.64 -4.18 16.16
N PHE A 46 -2.31 -4.76 15.18
CA PHE A 46 -3.07 -4.01 14.19
C PHE A 46 -4.53 -3.99 14.60
N ASP A 47 -4.90 -2.96 15.33
CA ASP A 47 -6.27 -2.74 15.77
C ASP A 47 -6.77 -1.42 15.20
N ILE A 48 -7.71 -1.48 14.27
CA ILE A 48 -8.30 -0.31 13.64
C ILE A 48 -9.82 -0.45 13.59
N ASP A 49 -10.48 0.68 13.60
CA ASP A 49 -11.90 0.76 13.29
C ASP A 49 -12.04 0.94 11.76
N VAL A 50 -12.58 -0.07 11.10
CA VAL A 50 -12.74 -0.06 9.65
C VAL A 50 -13.66 1.06 9.19
N ASN A 51 -14.74 1.34 9.93
CA ASN A 51 -15.67 2.40 9.56
C ASN A 51 -15.03 3.79 9.68
N GLU A 52 -14.26 4.02 10.73
CA GLU A 52 -13.51 5.25 10.89
C GLU A 52 -12.46 5.41 9.78
N THR A 53 -11.72 4.36 9.49
CA THR A 53 -10.74 4.35 8.41
C THR A 53 -11.38 4.62 7.07
N TYR A 54 -12.51 4.01 6.78
CA TYR A 54 -13.29 4.27 5.57
C TYR A 54 -13.65 5.75 5.45
N SER A 55 -14.12 6.36 6.54
CA SER A 55 -14.49 7.78 6.55
C SER A 55 -13.30 8.69 6.24
N ILE A 56 -12.12 8.34 6.77
CA ILE A 56 -10.88 9.07 6.48
C ILE A 56 -10.53 8.96 5.00
N PHE A 57 -10.59 7.77 4.42
CA PHE A 57 -10.34 7.59 2.99
C PHE A 57 -11.33 8.37 2.13
N GLN A 58 -12.62 8.37 2.49
CA GLN A 58 -13.62 9.12 1.73
C GLN A 58 -13.38 10.62 1.77
N THR A 59 -12.85 11.13 2.87
CA THR A 59 -12.55 12.55 3.04
C THR A 59 -11.32 12.98 2.27
N TYR A 60 -10.26 12.19 2.31
CA TYR A 60 -8.94 12.61 1.84
C TYR A 60 -8.46 11.92 0.57
N ALA A 61 -8.86 10.69 0.32
CA ALA A 61 -8.36 9.91 -0.79
C ALA A 61 -9.36 8.83 -1.24
N PRO A 62 -10.56 9.23 -1.72
CA PRO A 62 -11.57 8.24 -2.13
C PRO A 62 -11.08 7.34 -3.27
N GLU A 63 -10.18 7.82 -4.10
CA GLU A 63 -9.62 7.06 -5.22
C GLU A 63 -8.82 5.86 -4.75
N ILE A 64 -8.07 6.01 -3.65
CA ILE A 64 -7.30 4.92 -3.06
C ILE A 64 -8.23 3.84 -2.53
N TRP A 65 -9.33 4.24 -1.93
CA TRP A 65 -10.32 3.27 -1.46
C TRP A 65 -10.92 2.46 -2.61
N GLU A 66 -11.22 3.11 -3.73
CA GLU A 66 -11.70 2.42 -4.92
C GLU A 66 -10.70 1.40 -5.44
N GLU A 67 -9.40 1.75 -5.45
CA GLU A 67 -8.34 0.82 -5.83
C GLU A 67 -8.30 -0.38 -4.89
N LEU A 68 -8.42 -0.14 -3.58
CA LEU A 68 -8.46 -1.22 -2.60
C LEU A 68 -9.64 -2.17 -2.82
N LEU A 69 -10.81 -1.63 -3.16
CA LEU A 69 -11.98 -2.44 -3.47
C LEU A 69 -11.76 -3.30 -4.71
N GLY A 70 -11.14 -2.74 -5.75
CA GLY A 70 -10.80 -3.48 -6.95
C GLY A 70 -9.80 -4.59 -6.67
N MET A 71 -8.78 -4.32 -5.87
CA MET A 71 -7.81 -5.32 -5.45
C MET A 71 -8.47 -6.42 -4.62
N GLN A 72 -9.35 -6.04 -3.70
CA GLN A 72 -10.08 -6.98 -2.84
C GLN A 72 -10.94 -7.95 -3.65
N GLU A 73 -11.55 -7.49 -4.73
CA GLU A 73 -12.35 -8.31 -5.63
C GLU A 73 -11.54 -9.49 -6.18
N ILE A 74 -10.28 -9.27 -6.46
CA ILE A 74 -9.38 -10.29 -7.03
C ILE A 74 -8.70 -11.12 -5.94
N LEU A 75 -8.26 -10.48 -4.86
CA LEU A 75 -7.44 -11.13 -3.84
C LEU A 75 -8.27 -11.84 -2.77
N ASN A 76 -9.53 -11.44 -2.59
CA ASN A 76 -10.44 -12.00 -1.58
C ASN A 76 -9.88 -11.96 -0.15
N LEU A 77 -9.22 -10.87 0.20
CA LEU A 77 -8.67 -10.68 1.53
C LEU A 77 -9.60 -9.85 2.41
N PRO A 78 -9.54 -10.02 3.75
CA PRO A 78 -10.31 -9.18 4.66
C PRO A 78 -9.97 -7.70 4.50
N THR A 79 -10.94 -6.82 4.73
CA THR A 79 -10.75 -5.37 4.58
C THR A 79 -9.61 -4.84 5.44
N LYS A 80 -9.48 -5.29 6.68
CA LYS A 80 -8.36 -4.89 7.54
C LYS A 80 -7.01 -5.24 6.95
N GLN A 81 -6.90 -6.41 6.35
CA GLN A 81 -5.67 -6.85 5.69
C GLN A 81 -5.37 -6.01 4.45
N MET A 82 -6.40 -5.67 3.68
CA MET A 82 -6.25 -4.78 2.53
C MET A 82 -5.69 -3.43 2.96
N ILE A 83 -6.21 -2.87 4.04
CA ILE A 83 -5.76 -1.58 4.56
C ILE A 83 -4.29 -1.65 4.99
N LEU A 84 -3.91 -2.68 5.75
CA LEU A 84 -2.54 -2.83 6.20
C LEU A 84 -1.57 -3.02 5.04
N ASN A 85 -1.90 -3.91 4.11
CA ASN A 85 -0.99 -4.31 3.05
C ASN A 85 -0.89 -3.29 1.92
N PHE A 86 -2.00 -2.63 1.59
CA PHE A 86 -2.09 -1.82 0.37
C PHE A 86 -2.65 -0.41 0.58
N GLY A 87 -3.12 -0.10 1.78
CA GLY A 87 -3.75 1.18 2.08
C GLY A 87 -2.78 2.26 2.54
N HIS A 88 -1.49 2.06 2.35
CA HIS A 88 -0.45 3.00 2.80
C HIS A 88 -0.48 3.24 4.31
N TYR A 89 -0.98 2.27 5.06
CA TYR A 89 -1.03 2.37 6.51
C TYR A 89 0.37 2.38 7.11
N ARG A 90 0.59 3.28 8.04
CA ARG A 90 1.83 3.37 8.79
C ARG A 90 1.57 3.20 10.27
N PHE A 91 2.37 2.37 10.90
CA PHE A 91 2.42 2.38 12.35
C PHE A 91 3.12 3.64 12.83
N THR A 92 2.56 4.28 13.84
CA THR A 92 3.15 5.47 14.45
C THR A 92 4.23 5.09 15.46
N ASP A 93 5.14 4.26 15.05
CA ASP A 93 6.30 3.91 15.88
C ASP A 93 7.44 4.86 15.53
N LEU A 94 7.84 5.65 16.52
CA LEU A 94 8.87 6.68 16.35
C LEU A 94 10.25 6.11 16.04
N ASN A 95 10.45 4.82 16.22
CA ASN A 95 11.73 4.16 16.00
C ASN A 95 11.83 3.53 14.60
N GLU A 96 10.82 3.69 13.76
CA GLU A 96 10.88 3.15 12.42
C GLU A 96 11.68 4.05 11.49
N SER A 97 12.50 3.41 10.66
CA SER A 97 13.20 4.11 9.59
C SER A 97 12.24 4.54 8.50
N GLY A 98 12.54 5.65 7.87
CA GLY A 98 11.67 6.20 6.85
C GLY A 98 12.42 7.04 5.85
N CYS A 99 11.71 7.46 4.81
CA CYS A 99 12.21 8.40 3.84
C CYS A 99 11.58 9.76 4.09
N THR A 100 12.41 10.79 4.09
CA THR A 100 11.94 12.17 4.12
C THR A 100 12.09 12.78 2.75
N VAL A 101 11.02 13.37 2.23
CA VAL A 101 11.05 14.09 0.96
C VAL A 101 10.84 15.56 1.23
N PHE A 102 11.80 16.36 0.76
CA PHE A 102 11.72 17.81 0.84
C PHE A 102 11.62 18.37 -0.56
N GLN A 103 10.58 19.15 -0.81
CA GLN A 103 10.40 19.77 -2.12
C GLN A 103 10.39 21.30 -1.98
N GLY A 104 11.36 21.95 -2.62
CA GLY A 104 11.39 23.39 -2.77
C GLY A 104 10.87 23.81 -4.14
N LYS A 105 10.94 25.13 -4.43
CA LYS A 105 10.45 25.69 -5.67
C LYS A 105 11.19 25.14 -6.90
N ASP A 106 12.51 24.97 -6.78
CA ASP A 106 13.38 24.57 -7.86
C ASP A 106 14.18 23.30 -7.57
N TYR A 107 13.85 22.60 -6.46
CA TYR A 107 14.60 21.39 -6.08
C TYR A 107 13.73 20.42 -5.30
N MET A 108 14.16 19.18 -5.34
CA MET A 108 13.59 18.12 -4.52
C MET A 108 14.74 17.38 -3.86
N VAL A 109 14.69 17.24 -2.53
CA VAL A 109 15.68 16.48 -1.77
C VAL A 109 14.96 15.31 -1.11
N ARG A 110 15.48 14.12 -1.32
CA ARG A 110 15.00 12.91 -0.68
C ARG A 110 16.07 12.39 0.27
N ASN A 111 15.71 12.29 1.53
CA ASN A 111 16.57 11.70 2.54
C ASN A 111 16.06 10.30 2.88
N TYR A 112 16.95 9.33 2.83
CA TYR A 112 16.64 7.96 3.12
C TYR A 112 17.29 7.56 4.45
N ASP A 113 16.46 7.45 5.48
CA ASP A 113 16.90 7.08 6.82
C ASP A 113 16.58 5.61 7.06
N TYR A 114 17.61 4.80 7.25
CA TYR A 114 17.46 3.37 7.36
C TYR A 114 18.12 2.85 8.63
N HIS A 115 17.32 2.19 9.48
CA HIS A 115 17.83 1.46 10.64
C HIS A 115 17.97 -0.02 10.28
N PRO A 116 19.16 -0.59 10.44
CA PRO A 116 19.39 -2.02 10.20
C PRO A 116 18.62 -2.92 11.16
#